data_fa0ebbdb4e0a04036745a71520f05936
#
_entry.id   fa0ebbdb4e0a04036745a71520f05936
#
_cell.length_a   1.000
_cell.length_b   1.000
_cell.length_c   1.000
_cell.angle_alpha   90.00
_cell.angle_beta   90.00
_cell.angle_gamma   90.00
#
_symmetry.space_group_name_H-M   'P 1'
#
loop_
_entity.id
_entity.type
_entity.pdbx_description
1 polymer ?
#
loop_
_entity_poly.entity_id
_entity_poly.type
_entity_poly.pdbx_seq_one_letter_code
_entity_poly.pdbx_strand_id
1 'polypeptide(L)'
;MLSKLKLNQLYFKDTQFANLMTRRIFNVLLVANPYDAFMLEDDGRIDEKIFIEYMNLSLRYPPRFTQVSTEEDAWKQLGNTMFDLVICMPGSDNSDTFDIARQIKEKYPHIPLVVLTPFSHGIKERMEHEDLSIFEYVFCWLGNTDLLVSIIKLIEDKMNLEHDIKEVGVQMILLVEDSIRFYSSVLPNLYKFVLRQSQEFATEALNEHQRTLRMRGRPKIVLARSYE
;
A
#
# COMPACT_ATOMS: atom_id res chain seq x y z
N MET A 1 20.10 -14.05 37.94
CA MET A 1 20.54 -12.80 37.29
C MET A 1 20.21 -12.76 35.78
N LEU A 2 20.34 -13.86 35.04
CA LEU A 2 20.04 -13.98 33.61
C LEU A 2 18.55 -13.79 33.26
N SER A 3 17.61 -14.10 34.15
CA SER A 3 16.16 -13.95 33.90
C SER A 3 15.67 -12.49 33.89
N LYS A 4 16.27 -11.63 34.74
CA LYS A 4 15.93 -10.19 34.79
C LYS A 4 16.44 -9.41 33.57
N LEU A 5 17.61 -9.82 33.03
CA LEU A 5 18.15 -9.21 31.81
C LEU A 5 17.32 -9.51 30.55
N LYS A 6 16.79 -10.76 30.45
CA LYS A 6 15.87 -11.11 29.35
C LYS A 6 14.52 -10.39 29.47
N LEU A 7 13.98 -10.23 30.67
CA LEU A 7 12.71 -9.50 30.87
C LEU A 7 12.87 -8.00 30.52
N ASN A 8 13.95 -7.36 30.95
CA ASN A 8 14.20 -5.96 30.62
C ASN A 8 14.40 -5.73 29.10
N GLN A 9 15.06 -6.64 28.41
CA GLN A 9 15.20 -6.55 26.94
C GLN A 9 13.85 -6.71 26.21
N LEU A 10 12.95 -7.56 26.73
CA LEU A 10 11.60 -7.72 26.19
C LEU A 10 10.72 -6.48 26.45
N TYR A 11 10.81 -5.90 27.64
CA TYR A 11 10.05 -4.69 28.02
C TYR A 11 10.52 -3.46 27.23
N PHE A 12 11.82 -3.29 27.00
CA PHE A 12 12.35 -2.19 26.20
C PHE A 12 11.91 -2.29 24.72
N LYS A 13 11.85 -3.50 24.15
CA LYS A 13 11.39 -3.71 22.77
C LYS A 13 9.92 -3.37 22.57
N ASP A 14 9.05 -3.73 23.50
CA ASP A 14 7.59 -3.48 23.37
C ASP A 14 7.24 -1.97 23.41
N THR A 15 7.95 -1.17 24.19
CA THR A 15 7.77 0.29 24.22
C THR A 15 8.31 0.97 22.95
N GLN A 16 9.37 0.46 22.36
CA GLN A 16 9.91 0.96 21.09
C GLN A 16 8.95 0.70 19.91
N PHE A 17 8.24 -0.44 19.90
CA PHE A 17 7.26 -0.74 18.85
C PHE A 17 6.06 0.20 18.82
N ALA A 18 5.78 0.92 19.89
CA ALA A 18 4.72 1.93 19.92
C ALA A 18 4.97 3.07 18.92
N ASN A 19 6.22 3.39 18.67
CA ASN A 19 6.65 4.48 17.78
C ASN A 19 6.81 4.05 16.32
N LEU A 20 6.61 2.76 16.01
CA LEU A 20 6.71 2.24 14.64
C LEU A 20 5.41 2.44 13.85
N MET A 21 5.53 2.45 12.54
CA MET A 21 4.40 2.56 11.61
C MET A 21 3.53 3.79 11.94
N THR A 22 4.16 4.93 12.14
CA THR A 22 3.46 6.19 12.50
C THR A 22 2.68 6.77 11.33
N ARG A 23 3.14 6.53 10.10
CA ARG A 23 2.47 6.96 8.88
C ARG A 23 1.64 5.81 8.33
N ARG A 24 0.34 6.06 8.12
CA ARG A 24 -0.63 5.08 7.63
C ARG A 24 -1.49 5.69 6.54
N ILE A 25 -2.07 4.82 5.74
CA ILE A 25 -3.02 5.19 4.71
C ILE A 25 -4.42 4.96 5.25
N PHE A 26 -5.20 6.02 5.38
CA PHE A 26 -6.60 6.01 5.83
C PHE A 26 -7.57 6.30 4.69
N ASN A 27 -7.19 7.19 3.76
CA ASN A 27 -8.02 7.61 2.66
C ASN A 27 -7.29 7.40 1.34
N VAL A 28 -7.90 6.67 0.44
CA VAL A 28 -7.40 6.39 -0.91
C VAL A 28 -8.33 7.02 -1.93
N LEU A 29 -7.79 7.89 -2.79
CA LEU A 29 -8.52 8.38 -3.96
C LEU A 29 -8.23 7.43 -5.12
N LEU A 30 -9.28 6.84 -5.68
CA LEU A 30 -9.23 6.01 -6.88
C LEU A 30 -9.74 6.83 -8.07
N VAL A 31 -8.84 7.19 -8.97
CA VAL A 31 -9.16 7.87 -10.23
C VAL A 31 -9.27 6.81 -11.31
N ALA A 32 -10.49 6.49 -11.70
CA ALA A 32 -10.78 5.42 -12.67
C ALA A 32 -12.01 5.79 -13.49
N ASN A 33 -12.04 5.44 -14.77
CA ASN A 33 -13.27 5.53 -15.52
C ASN A 33 -14.33 4.55 -14.98
N PRO A 34 -15.63 4.73 -15.30
CA PRO A 34 -16.69 3.89 -14.74
C PRO A 34 -16.53 2.39 -15.08
N TYR A 35 -15.98 2.06 -16.24
CA TYR A 35 -15.77 0.68 -16.66
C TYR A 35 -14.65 0.00 -15.85
N ASP A 36 -13.49 0.67 -15.70
CA ASP A 36 -12.37 0.11 -14.95
C ASP A 36 -12.72 0.01 -13.45
N ALA A 37 -13.46 0.95 -12.93
CA ALA A 37 -13.97 0.89 -11.58
C ALA A 37 -14.94 -0.28 -11.38
N PHE A 38 -15.85 -0.51 -12.33
CA PHE A 38 -16.73 -1.68 -12.33
C PHE A 38 -15.92 -2.99 -12.34
N MET A 39 -14.84 -3.07 -13.13
CA MET A 39 -13.96 -4.23 -13.16
C MET A 39 -13.26 -4.52 -11.81
N LEU A 40 -13.03 -3.50 -10.99
CA LEU A 40 -12.51 -3.69 -9.63
C LEU A 40 -13.60 -4.23 -8.68
N GLU A 41 -14.85 -3.94 -8.95
CA GLU A 41 -16.02 -4.28 -8.13
C GLU A 41 -16.80 -5.50 -8.64
N ASP A 42 -16.34 -6.18 -9.71
CA ASP A 42 -17.04 -7.29 -10.35
C ASP A 42 -17.44 -8.42 -9.38
N ASP A 43 -16.61 -8.66 -8.37
CA ASP A 43 -16.91 -9.64 -7.30
C ASP A 43 -17.42 -9.01 -5.97
N GLY A 44 -17.83 -7.76 -5.94
CA GLY A 44 -18.29 -7.04 -4.75
C GLY A 44 -17.54 -5.74 -4.47
N ARG A 45 -18.06 -4.93 -3.58
CA ARG A 45 -17.53 -3.58 -3.30
C ARG A 45 -16.10 -3.64 -2.77
N ILE A 46 -15.24 -2.76 -3.26
CA ILE A 46 -13.83 -2.67 -2.85
C ILE A 46 -13.70 -2.54 -1.33
N ASP A 47 -14.48 -1.67 -0.72
CA ASP A 47 -14.43 -1.44 0.73
C ASP A 47 -14.72 -2.70 1.55
N GLU A 48 -15.70 -3.52 1.12
CA GLU A 48 -16.07 -4.76 1.81
C GLU A 48 -14.94 -5.80 1.69
N LYS A 49 -14.36 -5.93 0.51
CA LYS A 49 -13.25 -6.86 0.27
C LYS A 49 -12.00 -6.45 1.05
N ILE A 50 -11.64 -5.19 1.02
CA ILE A 50 -10.52 -4.66 1.81
C ILE A 50 -10.77 -4.88 3.30
N PHE A 51 -11.99 -4.62 3.79
CA PHE A 51 -12.35 -4.88 5.17
C PHE A 51 -12.15 -6.36 5.55
N ILE A 52 -12.64 -7.28 4.72
CA ILE A 52 -12.50 -8.73 4.94
C ILE A 52 -11.01 -9.13 5.00
N GLU A 53 -10.20 -8.66 4.04
CA GLU A 53 -8.76 -8.97 4.03
C GLU A 53 -8.02 -8.37 5.23
N TYR A 54 -8.39 -7.15 5.67
CA TYR A 54 -7.83 -6.57 6.89
C TYR A 54 -8.16 -7.40 8.13
N MET A 55 -9.40 -7.92 8.22
CA MET A 55 -9.81 -8.81 9.32
C MET A 55 -9.04 -10.14 9.27
N ASN A 56 -8.94 -10.76 8.10
CA ASN A 56 -8.22 -12.02 7.89
C ASN A 56 -6.74 -11.93 8.28
N LEU A 57 -6.13 -10.77 8.04
CA LEU A 57 -4.74 -10.48 8.35
C LEU A 57 -4.55 -9.82 9.73
N SER A 58 -5.61 -9.73 10.56
CA SER A 58 -5.62 -9.04 11.86
C SER A 58 -5.06 -7.62 11.79
N LEU A 59 -5.29 -6.94 10.68
CA LEU A 59 -4.91 -5.54 10.49
C LEU A 59 -6.02 -4.64 11.04
N ARG A 60 -5.61 -3.48 11.58
CA ARG A 60 -6.55 -2.47 12.09
C ARG A 60 -6.67 -1.32 11.11
N TYR A 61 -7.84 -0.69 11.12
CA TYR A 61 -8.12 0.53 10.35
C TYR A 61 -7.98 0.32 8.84
N PRO A 62 -8.91 -0.43 8.21
CA PRO A 62 -8.96 -0.53 6.75
C PRO A 62 -9.14 0.87 6.15
N PRO A 63 -8.43 1.21 5.08
CA PRO A 63 -8.57 2.50 4.42
C PRO A 63 -9.94 2.63 3.73
N ARG A 64 -10.39 3.87 3.61
CA ARG A 64 -11.59 4.21 2.84
C ARG A 64 -11.19 4.52 1.41
N PHE A 65 -11.94 3.97 0.46
CA PHE A 65 -11.77 4.27 -0.95
C PHE A 65 -12.83 5.29 -1.38
N THR A 66 -12.39 6.35 -2.05
CA THR A 66 -13.25 7.30 -2.73
C THR A 66 -12.95 7.22 -4.21
N GLN A 67 -13.92 6.78 -4.98
CA GLN A 67 -13.79 6.65 -6.42
C GLN A 67 -14.27 7.93 -7.10
N VAL A 68 -13.53 8.37 -8.12
CA VAL A 68 -13.87 9.48 -9.01
C VAL A 68 -13.53 9.10 -10.45
N SER A 69 -14.34 9.58 -11.39
CA SER A 69 -14.17 9.30 -12.81
C SER A 69 -13.94 10.56 -13.66
N THR A 70 -14.07 11.74 -13.06
CA THR A 70 -13.85 13.02 -13.72
C THR A 70 -12.85 13.87 -12.97
N GLU A 71 -12.20 14.78 -13.69
CA GLU A 71 -11.29 15.75 -13.09
C GLU A 71 -12.01 16.64 -12.07
N GLU A 72 -13.23 17.10 -12.39
CA GLU A 72 -14.03 17.95 -11.52
C GLU A 72 -14.33 17.26 -10.18
N ASP A 73 -14.76 15.98 -10.22
CA ASP A 73 -15.02 15.20 -9.02
C ASP A 73 -13.73 14.98 -8.21
N ALA A 74 -12.58 14.73 -8.88
CA ALA A 74 -11.30 14.58 -8.21
C ALA A 74 -10.94 15.85 -7.42
N TRP A 75 -11.04 17.02 -8.04
CA TRP A 75 -10.77 18.29 -7.35
C TRP A 75 -11.75 18.59 -6.22
N LYS A 76 -13.02 18.27 -6.41
CA LYS A 76 -14.04 18.41 -5.36
C LYS A 76 -13.71 17.55 -4.15
N GLN A 77 -13.31 16.29 -4.35
CA GLN A 77 -12.95 15.38 -3.26
C GLN A 77 -11.66 15.81 -2.56
N LEU A 78 -10.63 16.18 -3.33
CA LEU A 78 -9.35 16.68 -2.79
C LEU A 78 -9.50 17.98 -2.01
N GLY A 79 -10.51 18.81 -2.32
CA GLY A 79 -10.84 20.01 -1.55
C GLY A 79 -11.55 19.73 -0.22
N ASN A 80 -12.22 18.60 -0.09
CA ASN A 80 -13.04 18.24 1.06
C ASN A 80 -12.40 17.22 2.00
N THR A 81 -11.48 16.40 1.49
CA THR A 81 -10.91 15.27 2.22
C THR A 81 -9.40 15.23 1.99
N MET A 82 -8.65 14.96 3.06
CA MET A 82 -7.22 14.67 2.93
C MET A 82 -7.05 13.21 2.51
N PHE A 83 -6.34 12.99 1.42
CA PHE A 83 -5.99 11.66 0.93
C PHE A 83 -4.53 11.35 1.20
N ASP A 84 -4.27 10.10 1.54
CA ASP A 84 -2.92 9.59 1.87
C ASP A 84 -2.29 8.84 0.69
N LEU A 85 -3.10 8.46 -0.29
CA LEU A 85 -2.69 7.74 -1.51
C LEU A 85 -3.65 8.05 -2.64
N VAL A 86 -3.13 8.21 -3.85
CA VAL A 86 -3.92 8.26 -5.08
C VAL A 86 -3.57 7.05 -5.95
N ILE A 87 -4.56 6.30 -6.36
CA ILE A 87 -4.44 5.20 -7.32
C ILE A 87 -5.08 5.64 -8.63
N CYS A 88 -4.31 5.68 -9.70
CA CYS A 88 -4.76 6.04 -11.03
C CYS A 88 -4.92 4.79 -11.89
N MET A 89 -6.10 4.60 -12.49
CA MET A 89 -6.36 3.55 -13.45
C MET A 89 -6.53 4.16 -14.84
N PRO A 90 -5.46 4.17 -15.66
CA PRO A 90 -5.56 4.63 -17.04
C PRO A 90 -6.36 3.60 -17.85
N GLY A 91 -7.52 4.02 -18.36
CA GLY A 91 -8.35 3.22 -19.24
C GLY A 91 -7.81 3.15 -20.67
N SER A 92 -8.41 2.28 -21.48
CA SER A 92 -8.15 2.20 -22.94
C SER A 92 -8.79 3.36 -23.73
N ASP A 93 -9.73 4.04 -23.13
CA ASP A 93 -10.26 5.30 -23.62
C ASP A 93 -9.24 6.42 -23.38
N ASN A 94 -9.29 7.48 -24.20
CA ASN A 94 -8.43 8.65 -24.07
C ASN A 94 -8.74 9.49 -22.81
N SER A 95 -9.10 8.85 -21.70
CA SER A 95 -9.31 9.56 -20.45
C SER A 95 -8.02 10.18 -19.95
N ASP A 96 -8.09 11.45 -19.52
CA ASP A 96 -6.95 12.26 -19.10
C ASP A 96 -6.42 11.89 -17.70
N THR A 97 -6.47 10.59 -17.34
CA THR A 97 -6.07 10.10 -16.01
C THR A 97 -4.63 10.49 -15.66
N PHE A 98 -3.71 10.48 -16.65
CA PHE A 98 -2.33 10.90 -16.43
C PHE A 98 -2.21 12.42 -16.24
N ASP A 99 -3.04 13.21 -16.93
CA ASP A 99 -3.06 14.67 -16.77
C ASP A 99 -3.60 15.05 -15.38
N ILE A 100 -4.67 14.40 -14.94
CA ILE A 100 -5.18 14.54 -13.56
C ILE A 100 -4.11 14.18 -12.55
N ALA A 101 -3.39 13.09 -12.75
CA ALA A 101 -2.31 12.66 -11.87
C ALA A 101 -1.17 13.70 -11.79
N ARG A 102 -0.74 14.27 -12.93
CA ARG A 102 0.27 15.34 -12.99
C ARG A 102 -0.16 16.56 -12.20
N GLN A 103 -1.36 17.04 -12.42
CA GLN A 103 -1.91 18.19 -11.70
C GLN A 103 -2.02 17.92 -10.18
N ILE A 104 -2.44 16.71 -9.79
CA ILE A 104 -2.49 16.31 -8.38
C ILE A 104 -1.07 16.35 -7.79
N LYS A 105 -0.06 15.81 -8.49
CA LYS A 105 1.32 15.79 -8.02
C LYS A 105 1.93 17.17 -7.88
N GLU A 106 1.62 18.07 -8.79
CA GLU A 106 2.06 19.47 -8.71
C GLU A 106 1.47 20.19 -7.48
N LYS A 107 0.17 20.00 -7.22
CA LYS A 107 -0.51 20.67 -6.12
C LYS A 107 -0.28 20.01 -4.77
N TYR A 108 -0.13 18.68 -4.74
CA TYR A 108 0.03 17.87 -3.54
C TYR A 108 1.25 16.93 -3.68
N PRO A 109 2.49 17.46 -3.71
CA PRO A 109 3.70 16.69 -4.00
C PRO A 109 4.00 15.59 -2.98
N HIS A 110 3.45 15.72 -1.77
CA HIS A 110 3.62 14.76 -0.68
C HIS A 110 2.72 13.52 -0.79
N ILE A 111 1.66 13.58 -1.60
CA ILE A 111 0.77 12.43 -1.78
C ILE A 111 1.43 11.44 -2.75
N PRO A 112 1.65 10.18 -2.36
CA PRO A 112 2.13 9.16 -3.26
C PRO A 112 1.08 8.83 -4.32
N LEU A 113 1.52 8.68 -5.57
CA LEU A 113 0.71 8.27 -6.70
C LEU A 113 1.13 6.89 -7.18
N VAL A 114 0.16 6.04 -7.49
CA VAL A 114 0.37 4.69 -8.00
C VAL A 114 -0.49 4.48 -9.25
N VAL A 115 0.08 3.85 -10.26
CA VAL A 115 -0.69 3.38 -11.43
C VAL A 115 -1.13 1.94 -11.18
N LEU A 116 -2.41 1.68 -11.41
CA LEU A 116 -2.97 0.33 -11.45
C LEU A 116 -3.59 0.11 -12.84
N THR A 117 -3.00 -0.77 -13.63
CA THR A 117 -3.40 -0.97 -15.04
C THR A 117 -3.94 -2.38 -15.29
N PRO A 118 -5.05 -2.54 -16.02
CA PRO A 118 -5.51 -3.84 -16.50
C PRO A 118 -4.68 -4.28 -17.71
N PHE A 119 -3.45 -4.43 -17.65
CA PHE A 119 -2.42 -4.82 -18.62
C PHE A 119 -2.95 -5.22 -20.03
N SER A 120 -3.51 -4.26 -20.77
CA SER A 120 -3.88 -4.42 -22.18
C SER A 120 -2.77 -3.87 -23.09
N HIS A 121 -2.69 -4.37 -24.33
CA HIS A 121 -1.66 -3.96 -25.29
C HIS A 121 -1.67 -2.43 -25.53
N GLY A 122 -2.84 -1.83 -25.67
CA GLY A 122 -2.98 -0.39 -25.90
C GLY A 122 -2.55 0.48 -24.73
N ILE A 123 -2.71 -0.01 -23.48
CA ILE A 123 -2.23 0.71 -22.30
C ILE A 123 -0.70 0.65 -22.21
N LYS A 124 -0.10 -0.47 -22.59
CA LYS A 124 1.36 -0.60 -22.61
C LYS A 124 1.99 0.43 -23.56
N GLU A 125 1.51 0.54 -24.79
CA GLU A 125 1.99 1.54 -25.76
C GLU A 125 1.83 2.97 -25.22
N ARG A 126 0.71 3.26 -24.59
CA ARG A 126 0.45 4.57 -23.98
C ARG A 126 1.41 4.86 -22.83
N MET A 127 1.68 3.91 -21.97
CA MET A 127 2.63 4.06 -20.85
C MET A 127 4.08 4.25 -21.32
N GLU A 128 4.46 3.73 -22.50
CA GLU A 128 5.78 3.95 -23.09
C GLU A 128 6.02 5.42 -23.54
N HIS A 129 4.93 6.18 -23.74
CA HIS A 129 4.97 7.59 -24.14
C HIS A 129 4.72 8.56 -23.00
N GLU A 130 4.32 8.08 -21.81
CA GLU A 130 4.02 8.90 -20.65
C GLU A 130 5.21 8.99 -19.69
N ASP A 131 5.35 10.16 -19.04
CA ASP A 131 6.30 10.31 -17.94
C ASP A 131 5.75 9.64 -16.68
N LEU A 132 6.28 8.48 -16.35
CA LEU A 132 5.92 7.71 -15.17
C LEU A 132 6.73 8.08 -13.93
N SER A 133 7.63 9.04 -14.00
CA SER A 133 8.51 9.45 -12.88
C SER A 133 7.75 10.02 -11.68
N ILE A 134 6.55 10.55 -11.91
CA ILE A 134 5.68 11.09 -10.86
C ILE A 134 5.04 10.00 -9.99
N PHE A 135 5.02 8.74 -10.48
CA PHE A 135 4.42 7.62 -9.77
C PHE A 135 5.45 6.85 -8.96
N GLU A 136 5.07 6.51 -7.74
CA GLU A 136 5.91 5.68 -6.87
C GLU A 136 6.08 4.27 -7.43
N TYR A 137 4.99 3.69 -7.92
CA TYR A 137 4.94 2.36 -8.53
C TYR A 137 3.86 2.25 -9.61
N VAL A 138 4.04 1.26 -10.48
CA VAL A 138 3.06 0.83 -11.47
C VAL A 138 2.69 -0.62 -11.15
N PHE A 139 1.41 -0.97 -11.12
CA PHE A 139 0.94 -2.33 -10.87
C PHE A 139 0.02 -2.81 -11.98
N CYS A 140 0.02 -4.13 -12.19
CA CYS A 140 -0.91 -4.82 -13.08
C CYS A 140 -2.08 -5.38 -12.28
N TRP A 141 -3.31 -4.97 -12.61
CA TRP A 141 -4.51 -5.57 -12.03
C TRP A 141 -4.72 -6.98 -12.59
N LEU A 142 -4.73 -7.96 -11.71
CA LEU A 142 -4.87 -9.38 -12.03
C LEU A 142 -6.18 -9.97 -11.49
N GLY A 143 -7.18 -9.13 -11.20
CA GLY A 143 -8.46 -9.57 -10.64
C GLY A 143 -8.40 -9.95 -9.16
N ASN A 144 -7.36 -9.53 -8.43
CA ASN A 144 -7.16 -9.92 -7.04
C ASN A 144 -7.08 -8.68 -6.11
N THR A 145 -8.06 -8.55 -5.22
CA THR A 145 -8.13 -7.48 -4.21
C THR A 145 -6.95 -7.48 -3.23
N ASP A 146 -6.30 -8.63 -3.02
CA ASP A 146 -5.09 -8.73 -2.20
C ASP A 146 -3.98 -7.79 -2.69
N LEU A 147 -3.96 -7.49 -4.01
CA LEU A 147 -3.02 -6.55 -4.58
C LEU A 147 -3.23 -5.14 -4.03
N LEU A 148 -4.47 -4.70 -3.84
CA LEU A 148 -4.75 -3.38 -3.26
C LEU A 148 -4.23 -3.29 -1.82
N VAL A 149 -4.43 -4.33 -1.01
CA VAL A 149 -3.85 -4.40 0.34
C VAL A 149 -2.33 -4.33 0.28
N SER A 150 -1.73 -5.03 -0.67
CA SER A 150 -0.26 -5.06 -0.85
C SER A 150 0.29 -3.70 -1.28
N ILE A 151 -0.39 -3.00 -2.18
CA ILE A 151 -0.04 -1.63 -2.58
C ILE A 151 -0.05 -0.70 -1.37
N ILE A 152 -1.13 -0.72 -0.58
CA ILE A 152 -1.25 0.09 0.63
C ILE A 152 -0.10 -0.20 1.59
N LYS A 153 0.18 -1.48 1.85
CA LYS A 153 1.26 -1.87 2.76
C LYS A 153 2.65 -1.52 2.23
N LEU A 154 2.87 -1.60 0.92
CA LEU A 154 4.14 -1.21 0.31
C LEU A 154 4.40 0.30 0.45
N ILE A 155 3.38 1.12 0.23
CA ILE A 155 3.49 2.57 0.44
C ILE A 155 3.68 2.90 1.93
N GLU A 156 2.93 2.26 2.84
CA GLU A 156 3.14 2.40 4.28
C GLU A 156 4.57 2.00 4.69
N ASP A 157 5.09 0.89 4.17
CA ASP A 157 6.45 0.43 4.44
C ASP A 157 7.48 1.46 3.96
N LYS A 158 7.33 1.98 2.73
CA LYS A 158 8.21 3.02 2.19
C LYS A 158 8.19 4.28 3.03
N MET A 159 7.02 4.75 3.45
CA MET A 159 6.88 5.97 4.28
C MET A 159 7.52 5.85 5.66
N ASN A 160 7.57 4.65 6.23
CA ASN A 160 8.07 4.42 7.59
C ASN A 160 9.47 3.81 7.63
N LEU A 161 10.05 3.42 6.49
CA LEU A 161 11.26 2.60 6.42
C LEU A 161 12.42 3.20 7.21
N GLU A 162 12.79 4.43 6.91
CA GLU A 162 13.94 5.10 7.52
C GLU A 162 13.75 5.27 9.03
N HIS A 163 12.56 5.69 9.44
CA HIS A 163 12.22 5.86 10.85
C HIS A 163 12.26 4.53 11.61
N ASP A 164 11.60 3.51 11.09
CA ASP A 164 11.45 2.23 11.78
C ASP A 164 12.77 1.45 11.86
N ILE A 165 13.66 1.59 10.86
CA ILE A 165 15.02 1.05 10.93
C ILE A 165 15.85 1.77 12.00
N LYS A 166 15.80 3.09 12.06
CA LYS A 166 16.53 3.89 13.03
C LYS A 166 16.11 3.61 14.47
N GLU A 167 14.80 3.53 14.73
CA GLU A 167 14.24 3.39 16.07
C GLU A 167 14.49 2.00 16.67
N VAL A 168 14.30 0.93 15.89
CA VAL A 168 14.28 -0.44 16.42
C VAL A 168 15.18 -1.41 15.65
N GLY A 169 15.70 -1.00 14.49
CA GLY A 169 16.44 -1.90 13.61
C GLY A 169 15.53 -2.94 12.95
N VAL A 170 14.35 -2.52 12.50
CA VAL A 170 13.39 -3.41 11.82
C VAL A 170 14.04 -4.02 10.58
N GLN A 171 13.83 -5.31 10.37
CA GLN A 171 14.36 -6.00 9.20
C GLN A 171 13.68 -5.53 7.92
N MET A 172 14.41 -5.60 6.81
CA MET A 172 13.94 -5.26 5.48
C MET A 172 14.04 -6.47 4.55
N ILE A 173 13.01 -6.67 3.74
CA ILE A 173 12.98 -7.60 2.62
C ILE A 173 13.07 -6.77 1.35
N LEU A 174 14.15 -6.90 0.60
CA LEU A 174 14.32 -6.25 -0.70
C LEU A 174 13.87 -7.21 -1.79
N LEU A 175 12.82 -6.81 -2.51
CA LEU A 175 12.37 -7.46 -3.75
C LEU A 175 12.89 -6.64 -4.93
N VAL A 176 13.78 -7.24 -5.73
CA VAL A 176 14.30 -6.61 -6.96
C VAL A 176 13.66 -7.29 -8.16
N GLU A 177 12.82 -6.57 -8.88
CA GLU A 177 12.07 -7.12 -10.02
C GLU A 177 11.60 -5.98 -10.93
N ASP A 178 11.88 -6.06 -12.22
CA ASP A 178 11.50 -5.08 -13.23
C ASP A 178 10.17 -5.39 -13.94
N SER A 179 9.77 -6.67 -13.94
CA SER A 179 8.50 -7.08 -14.54
C SER A 179 7.30 -6.68 -13.70
N ILE A 180 6.55 -5.68 -14.17
CA ILE A 180 5.32 -5.18 -13.53
C ILE A 180 4.35 -6.32 -13.22
N ARG A 181 4.13 -7.22 -14.18
CA ARG A 181 3.23 -8.35 -14.02
C ARG A 181 3.72 -9.34 -12.97
N PHE A 182 5.02 -9.59 -12.94
CA PHE A 182 5.59 -10.56 -12.00
C PHE A 182 5.50 -10.06 -10.56
N TYR A 183 6.02 -8.84 -10.27
CA TYR A 183 5.95 -8.35 -8.90
C TYR A 183 4.50 -8.07 -8.43
N SER A 184 3.58 -7.70 -9.35
CA SER A 184 2.16 -7.55 -9.00
C SER A 184 1.51 -8.88 -8.58
N SER A 185 1.99 -10.01 -9.11
CA SER A 185 1.51 -11.35 -8.74
C SER A 185 2.14 -11.89 -7.46
N VAL A 186 3.40 -11.54 -7.19
CA VAL A 186 4.18 -12.06 -6.06
C VAL A 186 3.90 -11.29 -4.77
N LEU A 187 3.79 -9.96 -4.85
CA LEU A 187 3.62 -9.08 -3.69
C LEU A 187 2.46 -9.48 -2.76
N PRO A 188 1.25 -9.84 -3.26
CA PRO A 188 0.16 -10.27 -2.40
C PRO A 188 0.51 -11.48 -1.53
N ASN A 189 1.15 -12.47 -2.12
CA ASN A 189 1.57 -13.67 -1.40
C ASN A 189 2.69 -13.37 -0.40
N LEU A 190 3.65 -12.51 -0.77
CA LEU A 190 4.74 -12.09 0.11
C LEU A 190 4.20 -11.34 1.32
N TYR A 191 3.28 -10.39 1.14
CA TYR A 191 2.64 -9.67 2.25
C TYR A 191 1.81 -10.61 3.12
N LYS A 192 1.01 -11.49 2.54
CA LYS A 192 0.25 -12.50 3.31
C LYS A 192 1.17 -13.36 4.16
N PHE A 193 2.29 -13.80 3.60
CA PHE A 193 3.28 -14.60 4.33
C PHE A 193 3.88 -13.81 5.51
N VAL A 194 4.42 -12.62 5.25
CA VAL A 194 5.06 -11.78 6.27
C VAL A 194 4.07 -11.40 7.39
N LEU A 195 2.84 -11.04 7.03
CA LEU A 195 1.82 -10.66 7.99
C LEU A 195 1.38 -11.85 8.87
N ARG A 196 1.17 -13.03 8.28
CA ARG A 196 0.81 -14.26 9.02
C ARG A 196 1.92 -14.69 9.96
N GLN A 197 3.17 -14.70 9.51
CA GLN A 197 4.31 -15.01 10.36
C GLN A 197 4.42 -14.02 11.53
N SER A 198 4.22 -12.74 11.27
CA SER A 198 4.21 -11.73 12.33
C SER A 198 3.07 -11.92 13.33
N GLN A 199 1.91 -12.41 12.87
CA GLN A 199 0.80 -12.79 13.76
C GLN A 199 1.17 -13.96 14.67
N GLU A 200 1.78 -15.01 14.12
CA GLU A 200 2.21 -16.18 14.90
C GLU A 200 3.19 -15.77 15.99
N PHE A 201 4.20 -14.96 15.67
CA PHE A 201 5.12 -14.42 16.68
C PHE A 201 4.44 -13.49 17.69
N ALA A 202 3.36 -12.83 17.30
CA ALA A 202 2.62 -11.96 18.19
C ALA A 202 1.63 -12.73 19.12
N THR A 203 1.36 -14.02 18.87
CA THR A 203 0.49 -14.84 19.73
C THR A 203 1.05 -15.05 21.14
N GLU A 204 2.36 -14.97 21.31
CA GLU A 204 3.02 -15.00 22.62
C GLU A 204 2.82 -13.72 23.46
N ALA A 205 2.14 -12.70 22.91
CA ALA A 205 1.86 -11.47 23.62
C ALA A 205 0.76 -11.67 24.66
N LEU A 206 0.90 -11.02 25.83
CA LEU A 206 0.00 -11.15 26.98
C LEU A 206 -1.40 -10.55 26.74
N ASN A 207 -1.51 -9.58 25.80
CA ASN A 207 -2.77 -8.92 25.47
C ASN A 207 -2.80 -8.42 24.01
N GLU A 208 -4.01 -8.03 23.54
CA GLU A 208 -4.22 -7.53 22.17
C GLU A 208 -3.42 -6.27 21.84
N HIS A 209 -3.20 -5.39 22.81
CA HIS A 209 -2.43 -4.18 22.62
C HIS A 209 -0.96 -4.52 22.27
N GLN A 210 -0.33 -5.39 23.05
CA GLN A 210 1.04 -5.85 22.79
C GLN A 210 1.13 -6.62 21.48
N ARG A 211 0.13 -7.42 21.14
CA ARG A 211 0.03 -8.10 19.85
C ARG A 211 0.07 -7.10 18.69
N THR A 212 -0.73 -6.04 18.78
CA THR A 212 -0.75 -4.97 17.77
C THR A 212 0.59 -4.24 17.65
N LEU A 213 1.27 -3.99 18.79
CA LEU A 213 2.57 -3.35 18.79
C LEU A 213 3.64 -4.23 18.10
N ARG A 214 3.67 -5.52 18.41
CA ARG A 214 4.60 -6.48 17.78
C ARG A 214 4.39 -6.57 16.27
N MET A 215 3.14 -6.51 15.80
CA MET A 215 2.83 -6.49 14.37
C MET A 215 3.44 -5.26 13.64
N ARG A 216 3.67 -4.15 14.33
CA ARG A 216 4.35 -2.98 13.74
C ARG A 216 5.84 -3.22 13.46
N GLY A 217 6.48 -4.09 14.26
CA GLY A 217 7.89 -4.48 14.12
C GLY A 217 8.14 -5.54 13.04
N ARG A 218 7.14 -5.88 12.22
CA ARG A 218 7.30 -6.82 11.12
C ARG A 218 8.36 -6.35 10.11
N PRO A 219 9.00 -7.26 9.38
CA PRO A 219 9.88 -6.89 8.28
C PRO A 219 9.17 -5.98 7.28
N LYS A 220 9.85 -4.92 6.83
CA LYS A 220 9.38 -4.02 5.78
C LYS A 220 9.71 -4.58 4.41
N ILE A 221 8.81 -4.45 3.46
CA ILE A 221 9.06 -4.84 2.08
C ILE A 221 9.40 -3.60 1.27
N VAL A 222 10.50 -3.67 0.53
CA VAL A 222 10.94 -2.64 -0.40
C VAL A 222 11.00 -3.25 -1.79
N LEU A 223 10.32 -2.63 -2.74
CA LEU A 223 10.37 -3.01 -4.14
C LEU A 223 11.33 -2.07 -4.88
N ALA A 224 12.35 -2.63 -5.53
CA ALA A 224 13.24 -1.95 -6.44
C ALA A 224 13.11 -2.54 -7.85
N ARG A 225 13.13 -1.67 -8.87
CA ARG A 225 13.02 -2.08 -10.28
C ARG A 225 14.37 -2.24 -10.98
N SER A 226 15.44 -1.74 -10.36
CA SER A 226 16.81 -1.88 -10.83
C SER A 226 17.78 -2.02 -9.66
N TYR A 227 19.03 -2.36 -9.97
CA TYR A 227 20.12 -2.42 -8.99
C TYR A 227 20.85 -1.07 -8.82
N GLU A 228 20.42 -0.03 -9.53
CA GLU A 228 21.01 1.31 -9.47
C GLU A 228 20.37 2.18 -8.41
#